data_018a3df612a5421f7082539241cbcc57
#
_entry.id   018a3df612a5421f7082539241cbcc57
#
_cell.length_a   1.000
_cell.length_b   1.000
_cell.length_c   1.000
_cell.angle_alpha   90.00
_cell.angle_beta   90.00
_cell.angle_gamma   90.00
#
_symmetry.space_group_name_H-M   'P 1'
#
loop_
_entity.id
_entity.type
_entity.pdbx_description
1 polymer ?
#
loop_
_entity_poly.entity_id
_entity_poly.type
_entity_poly.pdbx_seq_one_letter_code
_entity_poly.pdbx_strand_id
1 'polypeptide(L)'
;MLDQMRSSDPICCRMAVVFASLILLGSCAPYGPFHHNVSGEALNSVRGPSDGRYKFAFIEFGDQGSALDTSQRAAAINVIRQAQRPLLFVYIHGWMNNANSRDVCRFEHFIDMISRLPEVTEGNINVIGVYIAWRGKDLSLPGLDLLTFWNRKLAGGEVAAQNSCLATINELALAAREPGKKVHHCVLMGHSFGGLVLSNTISHSILDASSTGARNASPWDMAVAFNAADNSIGTRQLMSELEYLYRYDPTRGAYVGRTPGAEEGAVINENRPFFIVLQSENDQATGTFFPIGQNLANTVNLHYHWDRVPVPGSNGQKVSENQFQTHTPGNDKYLVNFRVVPLGEATAPAGLTTNENRAFEANLRQNIRSRTFLTSEHNDGHEKQFCRGPEYNPDETRPATGKEDWRRWAFVYSGNARVPCWIVRVPKEIIWGHGGLWSDNSVAMFAALYRMHFPLNAAGLSASSRRPTVPRAPDTQKLNQDKLR
;
A
#
# COMPACT_ATOMS: atom_id res chain seq x y z
N MET A 1 -57.22 -17.65 -26.26
CA MET A 1 -56.18 -18.26 -25.44
C MET A 1 -55.10 -17.27 -25.01
N LEU A 2 -55.42 -15.96 -24.95
CA LEU A 2 -54.52 -14.87 -24.60
C LEU A 2 -55.00 -14.02 -23.40
N ASP A 3 -56.12 -14.41 -22.77
CA ASP A 3 -56.73 -13.62 -21.66
C ASP A 3 -56.54 -14.20 -20.26
N GLN A 4 -55.71 -15.24 -20.06
CA GLN A 4 -55.47 -15.84 -18.74
C GLN A 4 -54.13 -15.46 -18.07
N MET A 5 -53.37 -14.50 -18.62
CA MET A 5 -52.08 -14.06 -18.03
C MET A 5 -52.15 -12.69 -17.34
N ARG A 6 -53.30 -12.20 -16.94
CA ARG A 6 -53.46 -10.90 -16.26
C ARG A 6 -54.16 -11.04 -14.91
N SER A 7 -53.57 -11.79 -13.96
CA SER A 7 -53.81 -11.56 -12.54
C SER A 7 -52.62 -12.04 -11.71
N SER A 8 -51.50 -11.38 -11.91
CA SER A 8 -50.51 -11.36 -10.83
C SER A 8 -51.10 -10.47 -9.73
N ASP A 9 -51.56 -11.07 -8.63
CA ASP A 9 -52.16 -10.39 -7.51
C ASP A 9 -51.23 -9.25 -7.05
N PRO A 10 -51.69 -7.97 -7.00
CA PRO A 10 -50.90 -6.84 -6.56
C PRO A 10 -50.38 -6.99 -5.16
N ILE A 11 -50.98 -7.88 -4.35
CA ILE A 11 -50.55 -8.24 -3.01
C ILE A 11 -49.23 -9.06 -3.06
N CYS A 12 -49.10 -10.04 -3.97
CA CYS A 12 -47.87 -10.81 -4.15
C CYS A 12 -46.68 -9.91 -4.55
N CYS A 13 -46.88 -8.97 -5.48
CA CYS A 13 -45.86 -8.01 -5.86
C CYS A 13 -45.47 -7.08 -4.69
N ARG A 14 -46.43 -6.59 -3.93
CA ARG A 14 -46.17 -5.74 -2.76
C ARG A 14 -45.46 -6.53 -1.64
N MET A 15 -45.84 -7.75 -1.38
CA MET A 15 -45.15 -8.62 -0.42
C MET A 15 -43.73 -8.96 -0.87
N ALA A 16 -43.51 -9.24 -2.17
CA ALA A 16 -42.18 -9.48 -2.70
C ALA A 16 -41.27 -8.25 -2.58
N VAL A 17 -41.79 -7.04 -2.84
CA VAL A 17 -41.04 -5.79 -2.67
C VAL A 17 -40.74 -5.53 -1.20
N VAL A 18 -41.69 -5.72 -0.29
CA VAL A 18 -41.47 -5.58 1.16
C VAL A 18 -40.45 -6.62 1.66
N PHE A 19 -40.54 -7.86 1.21
CA PHE A 19 -39.60 -8.92 1.59
C PHE A 19 -38.19 -8.67 1.04
N ALA A 20 -38.06 -8.21 -0.21
CA ALA A 20 -36.81 -7.80 -0.80
C ALA A 20 -36.20 -6.58 -0.05
N SER A 21 -37.03 -5.61 0.33
CA SER A 21 -36.61 -4.45 1.13
C SER A 21 -36.13 -4.83 2.52
N LEU A 22 -36.82 -5.78 3.19
CA LEU A 22 -36.42 -6.29 4.50
C LEU A 22 -35.12 -7.09 4.44
N ILE A 23 -34.91 -7.88 3.37
CA ILE A 23 -33.64 -8.59 3.14
C ILE A 23 -32.53 -7.59 2.89
N LEU A 24 -32.75 -6.55 2.10
CA LEU A 24 -31.76 -5.51 1.82
C LEU A 24 -31.40 -4.71 3.10
N LEU A 25 -32.41 -4.35 3.92
CA LEU A 25 -32.17 -3.64 5.18
C LEU A 25 -31.45 -4.50 6.22
N GLY A 26 -31.77 -5.81 6.28
CA GLY A 26 -31.10 -6.76 7.19
C GLY A 26 -29.70 -7.17 6.75
N SER A 27 -29.31 -6.87 5.50
CA SER A 27 -28.01 -7.23 4.94
C SER A 27 -26.96 -6.12 4.98
N CYS A 28 -27.34 -4.91 5.44
CA CYS A 28 -26.38 -3.82 5.59
C CYS A 28 -25.32 -4.16 6.65
N ALA A 29 -24.05 -3.97 6.31
CA ALA A 29 -22.99 -4.08 7.29
C ALA A 29 -23.14 -2.98 8.36
N PRO A 30 -22.85 -3.27 9.65
CA PRO A 30 -22.96 -2.28 10.71
C PRO A 30 -22.18 -0.99 10.38
N TYR A 31 -22.78 0.13 10.71
CA TYR A 31 -22.14 1.45 10.60
C TYR A 31 -21.72 1.90 11.99
N GLY A 32 -20.46 1.76 12.31
CA GLY A 32 -19.91 2.14 13.61
C GLY A 32 -18.57 1.50 13.83
N PRO A 33 -17.82 1.91 14.85
CA PRO A 33 -16.57 1.26 15.18
C PRO A 33 -16.83 -0.15 15.69
N PHE A 34 -16.04 -1.11 15.20
CA PHE A 34 -16.02 -2.49 15.69
C PHE A 34 -15.17 -2.65 16.95
N HIS A 35 -14.20 -1.74 17.12
CA HIS A 35 -13.25 -1.76 18.23
C HIS A 35 -13.36 -0.49 19.06
N HIS A 36 -13.23 -0.65 20.37
CA HIS A 36 -13.32 0.44 21.33
C HIS A 36 -12.06 0.48 22.21
N ASN A 37 -11.74 1.63 22.74
CA ASN A 37 -10.62 1.74 23.70
C ASN A 37 -11.08 1.31 25.10
N VAL A 38 -11.34 0.00 25.27
CA VAL A 38 -11.79 -0.61 26.53
C VAL A 38 -10.79 -1.68 26.95
N SER A 39 -10.24 -1.57 28.14
CA SER A 39 -9.25 -2.53 28.63
C SER A 39 -9.88 -3.89 28.95
N GLY A 40 -9.22 -4.96 28.47
CA GLY A 40 -9.55 -6.33 28.82
C GLY A 40 -10.62 -7.02 27.95
N GLU A 41 -11.11 -6.39 26.90
CA GLU A 41 -12.10 -6.97 25.99
C GLU A 41 -11.51 -7.37 24.63
N ALA A 42 -12.13 -8.39 23.99
CA ALA A 42 -11.74 -8.85 22.65
C ALA A 42 -11.93 -7.76 21.57
N LEU A 43 -12.77 -6.76 21.83
CA LEU A 43 -13.04 -5.61 20.96
C LEU A 43 -12.16 -4.41 21.28
N ASN A 44 -11.08 -4.57 22.05
CA ASN A 44 -10.15 -3.49 22.34
C ASN A 44 -9.48 -3.00 21.04
N SER A 45 -9.40 -1.69 20.91
CA SER A 45 -8.71 -1.03 19.79
C SER A 45 -7.19 -1.24 19.78
N VAL A 46 -6.61 -1.74 20.88
CA VAL A 46 -5.20 -2.13 20.98
C VAL A 46 -5.10 -3.53 21.60
N ARG A 47 -4.37 -4.41 20.92
CA ARG A 47 -4.13 -5.77 21.37
C ARG A 47 -2.71 -6.25 21.04
N GLY A 48 -2.38 -7.47 21.41
CA GLY A 48 -1.12 -8.15 21.09
C GLY A 48 -1.00 -9.45 21.86
N PRO A 49 -0.04 -10.31 21.52
CA PRO A 49 0.18 -11.57 22.21
C PRO A 49 0.68 -11.34 23.64
N SER A 50 0.53 -12.37 24.50
CA SER A 50 0.90 -12.32 25.91
C SER A 50 2.41 -12.10 26.13
N ASP A 51 3.25 -12.56 25.20
CA ASP A 51 4.70 -12.36 25.23
C ASP A 51 5.14 -10.95 24.79
N GLY A 52 4.22 -10.14 24.32
CA GLY A 52 4.46 -8.74 23.98
C GLY A 52 5.33 -8.48 22.75
N ARG A 53 5.62 -9.52 21.92
CA ARG A 53 6.52 -9.41 20.75
C ARG A 53 6.05 -8.41 19.70
N TYR A 54 4.75 -8.12 19.63
CA TYR A 54 4.20 -7.04 18.82
C TYR A 54 3.02 -6.36 19.52
N LYS A 55 2.62 -5.20 19.00
CA LYS A 55 1.36 -4.54 19.31
C LYS A 55 0.56 -4.34 18.03
N PHE A 56 -0.76 -4.40 18.15
CA PHE A 56 -1.69 -4.25 17.03
C PHE A 56 -2.78 -3.25 17.42
N ALA A 57 -3.05 -2.27 16.58
CA ALA A 57 -4.03 -1.23 16.85
C ALA A 57 -4.99 -1.04 15.67
N PHE A 58 -6.19 -0.55 15.95
CA PHE A 58 -7.22 -0.22 14.97
C PHE A 58 -7.49 1.28 14.95
N ILE A 59 -7.73 1.81 13.74
CA ILE A 59 -8.28 3.15 13.54
C ILE A 59 -9.33 3.03 12.45
N GLU A 60 -10.58 3.39 12.77
CA GLU A 60 -11.73 3.16 11.89
C GLU A 60 -12.29 4.47 11.35
N PHE A 61 -12.51 4.53 10.04
CA PHE A 61 -13.05 5.67 9.32
C PHE A 61 -14.44 5.34 8.74
N GLY A 62 -15.32 6.32 8.77
CA GLY A 62 -16.60 6.29 8.05
C GLY A 62 -16.45 6.59 6.56
N ASP A 63 -17.53 6.44 5.80
CA ASP A 63 -17.58 6.64 4.34
C ASP A 63 -17.18 8.05 3.89
N GLN A 64 -17.30 9.03 4.78
CA GLN A 64 -16.92 10.43 4.55
C GLN A 64 -15.50 10.76 5.04
N GLY A 65 -14.69 9.74 5.33
CA GLY A 65 -13.31 9.93 5.80
C GLY A 65 -13.18 10.49 7.23
N SER A 66 -14.24 10.58 8.00
CA SER A 66 -14.21 10.97 9.41
C SER A 66 -13.85 9.76 10.30
N ALA A 67 -13.04 9.97 11.33
CA ALA A 67 -12.78 8.92 12.33
C ALA A 67 -14.07 8.56 13.08
N LEU A 68 -14.38 7.27 13.18
CA LEU A 68 -15.56 6.78 13.90
C LEU A 68 -15.39 6.87 15.42
N ASP A 69 -14.15 6.68 15.90
CA ASP A 69 -13.79 6.83 17.31
C ASP A 69 -12.38 7.46 17.41
N THR A 70 -12.32 8.70 17.89
CA THR A 70 -11.06 9.44 18.03
C THR A 70 -10.15 8.85 19.11
N SER A 71 -10.70 8.09 20.07
CA SER A 71 -9.92 7.43 21.12
C SER A 71 -9.01 6.33 20.57
N GLN A 72 -9.39 5.67 19.48
CA GLN A 72 -8.57 4.66 18.80
C GLN A 72 -7.23 5.26 18.32
N ARG A 73 -7.27 6.44 17.69
CA ARG A 73 -6.07 7.14 17.25
C ARG A 73 -5.15 7.50 18.42
N ALA A 74 -5.72 8.03 19.49
CA ALA A 74 -4.94 8.36 20.69
C ALA A 74 -4.30 7.10 21.32
N ALA A 75 -5.00 5.98 21.35
CA ALA A 75 -4.49 4.71 21.86
C ALA A 75 -3.33 4.18 20.99
N ALA A 76 -3.47 4.21 19.66
CA ALA A 76 -2.41 3.81 18.73
C ALA A 76 -1.15 4.68 18.89
N ILE A 77 -1.30 6.00 18.96
CA ILE A 77 -0.20 6.94 19.17
C ILE A 77 0.50 6.64 20.51
N ASN A 78 -0.25 6.38 21.58
CA ASN A 78 0.31 6.08 22.89
C ASN A 78 1.19 4.81 22.86
N VAL A 79 0.74 3.74 22.19
CA VAL A 79 1.53 2.52 22.01
C VAL A 79 2.84 2.81 21.25
N ILE A 80 2.78 3.60 20.19
CA ILE A 80 3.96 3.97 19.41
C ILE A 80 4.94 4.80 20.28
N ARG A 81 4.41 5.73 21.09
CA ARG A 81 5.23 6.55 22.00
C ARG A 81 5.96 5.74 23.06
N GLN A 82 5.34 4.69 23.59
CA GLN A 82 5.95 3.80 24.57
C GLN A 82 7.09 2.96 24.00
N ALA A 83 7.10 2.69 22.69
CA ALA A 83 8.12 1.90 22.03
C ALA A 83 9.45 2.67 21.93
N GLN A 84 10.57 2.04 22.31
CA GLN A 84 11.91 2.64 22.24
C GLN A 84 12.55 2.52 20.85
N ARG A 85 12.20 1.45 20.11
CA ARG A 85 12.73 1.14 18.78
C ARG A 85 11.57 0.74 17.85
N PRO A 86 10.63 1.66 17.54
CA PRO A 86 9.44 1.34 16.80
C PRO A 86 9.75 0.97 15.35
N LEU A 87 9.19 -0.17 14.91
CA LEU A 87 8.98 -0.56 13.53
C LEU A 87 7.47 -0.57 13.29
N LEU A 88 6.98 0.51 12.73
CA LEU A 88 5.56 0.77 12.53
C LEU A 88 5.13 0.36 11.12
N PHE A 89 4.10 -0.49 11.06
CA PHE A 89 3.38 -0.81 9.84
C PHE A 89 1.97 -0.23 9.92
N VAL A 90 1.61 0.62 8.97
CA VAL A 90 0.26 1.17 8.81
C VAL A 90 -0.35 0.56 7.57
N TYR A 91 -1.43 -0.19 7.72
CA TYR A 91 -2.07 -0.91 6.63
C TYR A 91 -3.51 -0.44 6.40
N ILE A 92 -3.84 -0.18 5.13
CA ILE A 92 -5.18 0.21 4.66
C ILE A 92 -5.74 -0.94 3.83
N HIS A 93 -6.85 -1.52 4.27
CA HIS A 93 -7.46 -2.66 3.61
C HIS A 93 -8.25 -2.29 2.34
N GLY A 94 -8.51 -3.30 1.52
CA GLY A 94 -9.26 -3.19 0.27
C GLY A 94 -10.77 -3.36 0.42
N TRP A 95 -11.45 -3.35 -0.73
CA TRP A 95 -12.87 -3.63 -0.87
C TRP A 95 -13.24 -5.00 -0.27
N MET A 96 -14.52 -5.17 0.11
CA MET A 96 -15.08 -6.33 0.79
C MET A 96 -14.54 -6.60 2.20
N ASN A 97 -13.77 -5.67 2.77
CA ASN A 97 -13.23 -5.78 4.12
C ASN A 97 -13.74 -4.64 5.03
N ASN A 98 -13.56 -4.82 6.32
CA ASN A 98 -13.78 -3.88 7.41
C ASN A 98 -12.94 -4.30 8.62
N ALA A 99 -13.06 -3.60 9.74
CA ALA A 99 -12.30 -3.92 10.96
C ALA A 99 -12.65 -5.27 11.61
N ASN A 100 -13.68 -5.98 11.15
CA ASN A 100 -14.09 -7.32 11.62
C ASN A 100 -13.97 -8.39 10.53
N SER A 101 -13.19 -8.15 9.50
CA SER A 101 -12.98 -9.10 8.40
C SER A 101 -11.77 -10.01 8.66
N ARG A 102 -11.71 -11.12 7.92
CA ARG A 102 -10.56 -12.04 7.95
C ARG A 102 -9.24 -11.34 7.57
N ASP A 103 -9.29 -10.25 6.82
CA ASP A 103 -8.12 -9.48 6.43
C ASP A 103 -7.36 -8.90 7.63
N VAL A 104 -8.07 -8.59 8.73
CA VAL A 104 -7.46 -8.19 10.01
C VAL A 104 -6.51 -9.28 10.52
N CYS A 105 -6.98 -10.53 10.56
CA CYS A 105 -6.16 -11.66 11.01
C CYS A 105 -4.94 -11.86 10.11
N ARG A 106 -5.09 -11.69 8.81
CA ARG A 106 -3.99 -11.82 7.83
C ARG A 106 -2.91 -10.79 8.05
N PHE A 107 -3.30 -9.53 8.26
CA PHE A 107 -2.34 -8.49 8.56
C PHE A 107 -1.69 -8.71 9.94
N GLU A 108 -2.44 -9.16 10.94
CA GLU A 108 -1.88 -9.51 12.24
C GLU A 108 -0.87 -10.66 12.16
N HIS A 109 -1.16 -11.68 11.32
CA HIS A 109 -0.21 -12.76 11.02
C HIS A 109 1.07 -12.23 10.36
N PHE A 110 0.95 -11.30 9.41
CA PHE A 110 2.11 -10.64 8.81
C PHE A 110 2.96 -9.92 9.87
N ILE A 111 2.35 -9.20 10.80
CA ILE A 111 3.01 -8.53 11.92
C ILE A 111 3.70 -9.54 12.84
N ASP A 112 3.04 -10.68 13.12
CA ASP A 112 3.62 -11.78 13.90
C ASP A 112 4.86 -12.35 13.22
N MET A 113 4.82 -12.64 11.91
CA MET A 113 5.97 -13.14 11.15
C MET A 113 7.12 -12.15 11.16
N ILE A 114 6.87 -10.86 10.94
CA ILE A 114 7.91 -9.82 11.01
C ILE A 114 8.53 -9.75 12.40
N SER A 115 7.74 -9.89 13.46
CA SER A 115 8.22 -9.84 14.85
C SER A 115 9.18 -10.98 15.21
N ARG A 116 9.14 -12.07 14.44
CA ARG A 116 9.99 -13.27 14.62
C ARG A 116 11.27 -13.26 13.78
N LEU A 117 11.46 -12.27 12.92
CA LEU A 117 12.68 -12.18 12.13
C LEU A 117 13.90 -12.02 13.05
N PRO A 118 15.02 -12.74 12.79
CA PRO A 118 16.21 -12.66 13.62
C PRO A 118 16.68 -11.21 13.86
N GLU A 119 16.70 -10.40 12.81
CA GLU A 119 17.09 -8.99 12.88
C GLU A 119 16.17 -8.14 13.75
N VAL A 120 14.91 -8.52 13.90
CA VAL A 120 13.93 -7.83 14.76
C VAL A 120 14.13 -8.26 16.22
N THR A 121 14.24 -9.57 16.46
CA THR A 121 14.42 -10.13 17.81
C THR A 121 15.77 -9.77 18.42
N GLU A 122 16.87 -9.96 17.71
CA GLU A 122 18.22 -9.57 18.12
C GLU A 122 18.36 -8.06 18.28
N GLY A 123 17.68 -7.31 17.39
CA GLY A 123 17.63 -5.86 17.46
C GLY A 123 16.78 -5.31 18.59
N ASN A 124 16.01 -6.13 19.30
CA ASN A 124 15.01 -5.70 20.28
C ASN A 124 14.09 -4.59 19.71
N ILE A 125 13.57 -4.83 18.49
CA ILE A 125 12.73 -3.90 17.76
C ILE A 125 11.28 -4.11 18.17
N ASN A 126 10.58 -3.01 18.47
CA ASN A 126 9.18 -3.03 18.85
C ASN A 126 8.30 -2.98 17.59
N VAL A 127 7.77 -4.12 17.15
CA VAL A 127 6.89 -4.19 15.98
C VAL A 127 5.48 -3.72 16.36
N ILE A 128 4.95 -2.80 15.57
CA ILE A 128 3.61 -2.24 15.79
C ILE A 128 2.86 -2.26 14.46
N GLY A 129 1.72 -2.95 14.42
CA GLY A 129 0.78 -2.91 13.31
C GLY A 129 -0.39 -1.96 13.61
N VAL A 130 -0.72 -1.06 12.70
CA VAL A 130 -1.93 -0.23 12.76
C VAL A 130 -2.79 -0.56 11.56
N TYR A 131 -3.96 -1.11 11.82
CA TYR A 131 -4.96 -1.43 10.80
C TYR A 131 -5.90 -0.23 10.65
N ILE A 132 -5.74 0.51 9.56
CA ILE A 132 -6.67 1.55 9.15
C ILE A 132 -7.83 0.90 8.44
N ALA A 133 -8.98 0.89 9.10
CA ALA A 133 -10.20 0.34 8.56
C ALA A 133 -11.12 1.45 8.04
N TRP A 134 -11.81 1.13 6.97
CA TRP A 134 -12.92 1.91 6.42
C TRP A 134 -14.04 0.95 6.02
N ARG A 135 -15.20 1.45 5.67
CA ARG A 135 -16.33 0.60 5.31
C ARG A 135 -16.20 0.06 3.87
N GLY A 136 -15.19 -0.78 3.64
CA GLY A 136 -14.97 -1.45 2.35
C GLY A 136 -16.03 -2.52 2.03
N LYS A 137 -16.76 -3.02 3.04
CA LYS A 137 -17.89 -3.95 2.92
C LYS A 137 -19.17 -3.26 3.36
N ASP A 138 -20.13 -3.16 2.43
CA ASP A 138 -21.42 -2.49 2.66
C ASP A 138 -22.57 -3.47 2.83
N LEU A 139 -22.56 -4.58 2.09
CA LEU A 139 -23.57 -5.62 2.17
C LEU A 139 -22.97 -6.93 2.70
N SER A 140 -23.74 -7.64 3.50
CA SER A 140 -23.33 -8.93 4.09
C SER A 140 -23.79 -10.13 3.26
N LEU A 141 -24.64 -9.94 2.23
CA LEU A 141 -25.14 -11.02 1.37
C LEU A 141 -24.12 -11.34 0.27
N PRO A 142 -23.71 -12.63 0.17
CA PRO A 142 -22.80 -13.07 -0.88
C PRO A 142 -23.33 -12.76 -2.29
N GLY A 143 -22.47 -12.23 -3.15
CA GLY A 143 -22.81 -11.92 -4.56
C GLY A 143 -23.42 -10.53 -4.80
N LEU A 144 -24.05 -9.91 -3.79
CA LEU A 144 -24.53 -8.52 -3.91
C LEU A 144 -23.41 -7.49 -3.68
N ASP A 145 -22.29 -7.90 -3.12
CA ASP A 145 -21.11 -7.06 -2.93
C ASP A 145 -20.64 -6.42 -4.24
N LEU A 146 -20.77 -7.14 -5.38
CA LEU A 146 -20.39 -6.63 -6.70
C LEU A 146 -21.16 -5.38 -7.10
N LEU A 147 -22.41 -5.23 -6.65
CA LEU A 147 -23.23 -4.05 -6.93
C LEU A 147 -22.71 -2.81 -6.16
N THR A 148 -21.94 -3.02 -5.10
CA THR A 148 -21.41 -1.94 -4.26
C THR A 148 -20.07 -1.41 -4.72
N PHE A 149 -19.43 -2.04 -5.73
CA PHE A 149 -18.07 -1.71 -6.18
C PHE A 149 -17.85 -0.21 -6.39
N TRP A 150 -18.72 0.43 -7.19
CA TRP A 150 -18.57 1.86 -7.50
C TRP A 150 -18.79 2.75 -6.30
N ASN A 151 -19.79 2.43 -5.49
CA ASN A 151 -20.07 3.17 -4.26
C ASN A 151 -18.88 3.05 -3.29
N ARG A 152 -18.29 1.86 -3.16
CA ARG A 152 -17.13 1.64 -2.29
C ARG A 152 -15.85 2.27 -2.84
N LYS A 153 -15.69 2.32 -4.17
CA LYS A 153 -14.59 3.07 -4.80
C LYS A 153 -14.68 4.56 -4.48
N LEU A 154 -15.88 5.14 -4.59
CA LEU A 154 -16.12 6.55 -4.21
C LEU A 154 -15.84 6.79 -2.74
N ALA A 155 -16.35 5.93 -1.84
CA ALA A 155 -16.08 6.05 -0.40
C ALA A 155 -14.57 5.96 -0.09
N GLY A 156 -13.81 5.07 -0.75
CA GLY A 156 -12.36 5.02 -0.64
C GLY A 156 -11.69 6.32 -1.11
N GLY A 157 -12.20 6.91 -2.20
CA GLY A 157 -11.76 8.22 -2.68
C GLY A 157 -12.03 9.34 -1.66
N GLU A 158 -13.21 9.35 -1.01
CA GLU A 158 -13.53 10.30 0.05
C GLU A 158 -12.62 10.13 1.28
N VAL A 159 -12.34 8.90 1.70
CA VAL A 159 -11.39 8.63 2.79
C VAL A 159 -10.00 9.18 2.46
N ALA A 160 -9.55 9.06 1.20
CA ALA A 160 -8.27 9.60 0.75
C ALA A 160 -8.26 11.12 0.64
N ALA A 161 -9.36 11.72 0.16
CA ALA A 161 -9.47 13.16 -0.05
C ALA A 161 -9.57 13.94 1.25
N GLN A 162 -10.10 13.33 2.32
CA GLN A 162 -10.21 13.98 3.61
C GLN A 162 -8.85 14.05 4.31
N ASN A 163 -8.49 15.22 4.78
CA ASN A 163 -7.24 15.45 5.51
C ASN A 163 -7.09 14.60 6.79
N SER A 164 -8.18 14.02 7.30
CA SER A 164 -8.16 13.22 8.54
C SER A 164 -7.36 11.93 8.39
N CYS A 165 -7.41 11.24 7.23
CA CYS A 165 -6.61 10.04 6.98
C CYS A 165 -5.12 10.40 6.88
N LEU A 166 -4.77 11.41 6.07
CA LEU A 166 -3.40 11.90 5.94
C LEU A 166 -2.86 12.40 7.29
N ALA A 167 -3.63 13.20 8.02
CA ALA A 167 -3.24 13.69 9.35
C ALA A 167 -2.98 12.54 10.32
N THR A 168 -3.84 11.51 10.31
CA THR A 168 -3.66 10.31 11.13
C THR A 168 -2.35 9.59 10.79
N ILE A 169 -2.09 9.32 9.51
CA ILE A 169 -0.84 8.69 9.07
C ILE A 169 0.37 9.51 9.49
N ASN A 170 0.32 10.83 9.30
CA ASN A 170 1.40 11.73 9.69
C ASN A 170 1.64 11.71 11.21
N GLU A 171 0.60 11.77 12.02
CA GLU A 171 0.71 11.73 13.48
C GLU A 171 1.32 10.41 13.97
N LEU A 172 0.90 9.27 13.41
CA LEU A 172 1.45 7.96 13.74
C LEU A 172 2.95 7.89 13.38
N ALA A 173 3.31 8.35 12.18
CA ALA A 173 4.69 8.34 11.73
C ALA A 173 5.58 9.32 12.54
N LEU A 174 5.05 10.49 12.88
CA LEU A 174 5.76 11.45 13.76
C LEU A 174 5.94 10.90 15.17
N ALA A 175 4.94 10.21 15.73
CA ALA A 175 5.06 9.56 17.04
C ALA A 175 6.15 8.49 17.04
N ALA A 176 6.35 7.76 15.94
CA ALA A 176 7.45 6.82 15.81
C ALA A 176 8.82 7.49 15.76
N ARG A 177 8.89 8.78 15.41
CA ARG A 177 10.12 9.56 15.23
C ARG A 177 10.38 10.58 16.35
N GLU A 178 9.64 10.53 17.42
CA GLU A 178 9.84 11.44 18.55
C GLU A 178 11.29 11.39 19.05
N PRO A 179 11.83 12.52 19.56
CA PRO A 179 13.19 12.57 20.12
C PRO A 179 13.41 11.49 21.18
N GLY A 180 14.57 10.85 21.15
CA GLY A 180 14.93 9.76 22.07
C GLY A 180 14.69 8.35 21.54
N LYS A 181 14.02 8.18 20.41
CA LYS A 181 13.90 6.88 19.74
C LYS A 181 15.24 6.45 19.13
N LYS A 182 15.67 5.22 19.41
CA LYS A 182 16.98 4.70 18.94
C LYS A 182 16.95 4.26 17.48
N VAL A 183 15.86 3.63 17.06
CA VAL A 183 15.58 3.22 15.69
C VAL A 183 14.10 3.46 15.47
N HIS A 184 13.76 3.98 14.32
CA HIS A 184 12.38 4.21 13.96
C HIS A 184 12.21 4.01 12.44
N HIS A 185 11.23 3.21 12.08
CA HIS A 185 10.82 3.05 10.70
C HIS A 185 9.30 3.06 10.64
N CYS A 186 8.75 3.74 9.65
CA CYS A 186 7.34 3.77 9.36
C CYS A 186 7.10 3.30 7.92
N VAL A 187 6.37 2.21 7.79
CA VAL A 187 6.02 1.58 6.52
C VAL A 187 4.52 1.68 6.31
N LEU A 188 4.11 2.29 5.21
CA LEU A 188 2.72 2.36 4.80
C LEU A 188 2.42 1.25 3.81
N MET A 189 1.27 0.60 3.96
CA MET A 189 0.81 -0.48 3.11
C MET A 189 -0.65 -0.26 2.71
N GLY A 190 -0.99 -0.52 1.46
CA GLY A 190 -2.39 -0.47 1.00
C GLY A 190 -2.68 -1.60 0.03
N HIS A 191 -3.84 -2.24 0.13
CA HIS A 191 -4.25 -3.32 -0.76
C HIS A 191 -5.51 -2.94 -1.53
N SER A 192 -5.56 -3.19 -2.84
CA SER A 192 -6.75 -2.96 -3.66
C SER A 192 -7.24 -1.50 -3.55
N PHE A 193 -8.47 -1.24 -3.09
CA PHE A 193 -8.94 0.13 -2.79
C PHE A 193 -8.19 0.79 -1.63
N GLY A 194 -7.60 0.02 -0.70
CA GLY A 194 -6.66 0.58 0.26
C GLY A 194 -5.38 1.11 -0.41
N GLY A 195 -4.98 0.50 -1.52
CA GLY A 195 -3.94 1.03 -2.40
C GLY A 195 -4.34 2.34 -3.09
N LEU A 196 -5.60 2.48 -3.52
CA LEU A 196 -6.16 3.74 -4.00
C LEU A 196 -6.10 4.82 -2.92
N VAL A 197 -6.57 4.50 -1.70
CA VAL A 197 -6.53 5.46 -0.57
C VAL A 197 -5.09 5.88 -0.31
N LEU A 198 -4.17 4.92 -0.24
CA LEU A 198 -2.75 5.19 0.03
C LEU A 198 -2.13 6.04 -1.08
N SER A 199 -2.27 5.66 -2.36
CA SER A 199 -1.66 6.38 -3.49
C SER A 199 -2.15 7.82 -3.57
N ASN A 200 -3.45 8.06 -3.41
CA ASN A 200 -3.99 9.41 -3.44
C ASN A 200 -3.49 10.25 -2.26
N THR A 201 -3.46 9.67 -1.05
CA THR A 201 -2.93 10.34 0.14
C THR A 201 -1.45 10.73 -0.03
N ILE A 202 -0.62 9.82 -0.54
CA ILE A 202 0.82 10.05 -0.72
C ILE A 202 1.10 11.03 -1.86
N SER A 203 0.41 10.89 -3.00
CA SER A 203 0.61 11.77 -4.16
C SER A 203 0.37 13.22 -3.79
N HIS A 204 -0.71 13.52 -3.07
CA HIS A 204 -0.98 14.86 -2.55
C HIS A 204 0.13 15.37 -1.64
N SER A 205 0.58 14.55 -0.69
CA SER A 205 1.65 14.93 0.24
C SER A 205 2.98 15.20 -0.45
N ILE A 206 3.34 14.42 -1.49
CA ILE A 206 4.56 14.63 -2.27
C ILE A 206 4.45 15.90 -3.12
N LEU A 207 3.29 16.14 -3.75
CA LEU A 207 3.06 17.33 -4.56
C LEU A 207 3.07 18.60 -3.69
N ASP A 208 2.43 18.58 -2.53
CA ASP A 208 2.44 19.70 -1.57
C ASP A 208 3.85 19.98 -1.06
N ALA A 209 4.60 18.95 -0.68
CA ALA A 209 5.98 19.09 -0.26
C ALA A 209 6.87 19.67 -1.38
N SER A 210 6.59 19.32 -2.65
CA SER A 210 7.33 19.86 -3.79
C SER A 210 7.04 21.34 -4.02
N SER A 211 5.80 21.78 -3.84
CA SER A 211 5.36 23.17 -4.01
C SER A 211 5.89 24.10 -2.92
N THR A 212 6.05 23.61 -1.71
CA THR A 212 6.51 24.38 -0.54
C THR A 212 8.02 24.36 -0.33
N GLY A 213 8.78 23.64 -1.17
CA GLY A 213 10.23 23.48 -0.99
C GLY A 213 10.62 22.56 0.19
N ALA A 214 9.67 22.08 0.96
CA ALA A 214 9.87 21.18 2.10
C ALA A 214 10.03 19.71 1.63
N ARG A 215 10.92 19.48 0.70
CA ARG A 215 11.05 18.28 -0.15
C ARG A 215 11.39 16.96 0.53
N ASN A 216 11.68 16.95 1.82
CA ASN A 216 12.09 15.74 2.54
C ASN A 216 11.18 15.41 3.72
N ALA A 217 10.00 15.95 3.76
CA ALA A 217 9.14 15.89 4.94
C ALA A 217 8.10 14.78 4.93
N SER A 218 8.27 13.71 4.14
CA SER A 218 7.45 12.52 4.36
C SER A 218 7.81 11.94 5.71
N PRO A 219 6.87 11.89 6.67
CA PRO A 219 7.16 11.34 7.99
C PRO A 219 7.28 9.81 7.97
N TRP A 220 6.93 9.16 6.87
CA TRP A 220 7.13 7.72 6.65
C TRP A 220 8.40 7.45 5.85
N ASP A 221 8.88 6.21 5.91
CA ASP A 221 10.10 5.79 5.24
C ASP A 221 9.86 5.04 3.94
N MET A 222 8.80 4.22 3.88
CA MET A 222 8.44 3.43 2.73
C MET A 222 6.92 3.36 2.60
N ALA A 223 6.41 3.41 1.38
CA ALA A 223 5.00 3.21 1.09
C ALA A 223 4.84 2.19 -0.05
N VAL A 224 3.97 1.20 0.16
CA VAL A 224 3.77 0.08 -0.76
C VAL A 224 2.28 -0.15 -1.00
N ALA A 225 1.85 -0.08 -2.26
CA ALA A 225 0.51 -0.45 -2.67
C ALA A 225 0.54 -1.82 -3.37
N PHE A 226 -0.30 -2.74 -2.92
CA PHE A 226 -0.41 -4.08 -3.49
C PHE A 226 -1.68 -4.18 -4.31
N ASN A 227 -1.56 -4.60 -5.58
CA ASN A 227 -2.69 -4.78 -6.48
C ASN A 227 -3.67 -3.60 -6.42
N ALA A 228 -3.13 -2.38 -6.44
CA ALA A 228 -3.92 -1.16 -6.25
C ALA A 228 -5.03 -1.05 -7.29
N ALA A 229 -6.28 -0.91 -6.83
CA ALA A 229 -7.46 -0.75 -7.68
C ALA A 229 -7.80 0.74 -7.88
N ASP A 230 -6.82 1.49 -8.35
CA ASP A 230 -6.90 2.89 -8.72
C ASP A 230 -6.66 3.08 -10.22
N ASN A 231 -7.07 4.19 -10.81
CA ASN A 231 -6.64 4.52 -12.17
C ASN A 231 -5.19 5.04 -12.17
N SER A 232 -4.53 4.94 -13.33
CA SER A 232 -3.11 5.28 -13.45
C SER A 232 -2.83 6.79 -13.48
N ILE A 233 -3.83 7.65 -13.52
CA ILE A 233 -3.64 9.11 -13.70
C ILE A 233 -2.80 9.72 -12.59
N GLY A 234 -3.19 9.48 -11.34
CA GLY A 234 -2.46 10.01 -10.18
C GLY A 234 -1.02 9.52 -10.14
N THR A 235 -0.81 8.23 -10.42
CA THR A 235 0.55 7.65 -10.48
C THR A 235 1.36 8.24 -11.64
N ARG A 236 0.76 8.45 -12.82
CA ARG A 236 1.41 9.11 -13.96
C ARG A 236 1.85 10.53 -13.58
N GLN A 237 0.97 11.31 -12.96
CA GLN A 237 1.28 12.66 -12.51
C GLN A 237 2.44 12.64 -11.50
N LEU A 238 2.37 11.78 -10.49
CA LEU A 238 3.44 11.61 -9.51
C LEU A 238 4.78 11.27 -10.17
N MET A 239 4.80 10.31 -11.11
CA MET A 239 6.03 9.95 -11.83
C MET A 239 6.57 11.10 -12.67
N SER A 240 5.69 11.89 -13.33
CA SER A 240 6.09 13.06 -14.10
C SER A 240 6.70 14.17 -13.22
N GLU A 241 6.12 14.42 -12.05
CA GLU A 241 6.68 15.36 -11.08
C GLU A 241 8.01 14.88 -10.51
N LEU A 242 8.12 13.60 -10.19
CA LEU A 242 9.38 13.03 -9.73
C LEU A 242 10.46 13.06 -10.84
N GLU A 243 10.09 12.90 -12.10
CA GLU A 243 11.01 13.06 -13.24
C GLU A 243 11.46 14.52 -13.41
N TYR A 244 10.58 15.47 -13.18
CA TYR A 244 10.92 16.90 -13.17
C TYR A 244 11.86 17.25 -12.00
N LEU A 245 11.61 16.73 -10.82
CA LEU A 245 12.36 17.04 -9.60
C LEU A 245 13.72 16.34 -9.52
N TYR A 246 13.82 15.12 -10.05
CA TYR A 246 14.99 14.26 -9.91
C TYR A 246 15.51 13.77 -11.25
N ARG A 247 16.81 13.52 -11.31
CA ARG A 247 17.44 12.75 -12.37
C ARG A 247 18.14 11.54 -11.79
N TYR A 248 18.17 10.45 -12.52
CA TYR A 248 18.98 9.30 -12.15
C TYR A 248 20.44 9.53 -12.51
N ASP A 249 21.32 9.28 -11.54
CA ASP A 249 22.79 9.27 -11.74
C ASP A 249 23.29 7.83 -11.67
N PRO A 250 23.63 7.21 -12.81
CA PRO A 250 24.07 5.82 -12.86
C PRO A 250 25.41 5.60 -12.15
N THR A 251 26.25 6.62 -11.99
CA THR A 251 27.54 6.50 -11.30
C THR A 251 27.38 6.38 -9.80
N ARG A 252 26.30 6.95 -9.25
CA ARG A 252 25.96 6.91 -7.82
C ARG A 252 24.91 5.85 -7.48
N GLY A 253 24.24 5.26 -8.50
CA GLY A 253 23.09 4.42 -8.27
C GLY A 253 21.98 5.13 -7.48
N ALA A 254 21.73 6.40 -7.79
CA ALA A 254 20.88 7.27 -6.99
C ALA A 254 20.16 8.31 -7.85
N TYR A 255 19.07 8.84 -7.30
CA TYR A 255 18.38 10.00 -7.88
C TYR A 255 18.91 11.28 -7.24
N VAL A 256 19.22 12.26 -8.07
CA VAL A 256 19.77 13.57 -7.67
C VAL A 256 18.80 14.67 -8.03
N GLY A 257 18.55 15.59 -7.11
CA GLY A 257 17.66 16.74 -7.31
C GLY A 257 18.13 17.62 -8.48
N ARG A 258 17.18 18.08 -9.33
CA ARG A 258 17.45 18.93 -10.52
C ARG A 258 17.33 20.42 -10.25
N THR A 259 16.49 20.83 -9.33
CA THR A 259 16.11 22.25 -9.21
C THR A 259 16.97 23.01 -8.22
N PRO A 260 17.37 24.27 -8.56
CA PRO A 260 17.95 25.21 -7.59
C PRO A 260 16.93 25.44 -6.45
N GLY A 261 17.30 25.19 -5.22
CA GLY A 261 16.38 25.24 -4.05
C GLY A 261 15.86 23.87 -3.57
N ALA A 262 15.97 22.77 -4.34
CA ALA A 262 16.30 21.51 -3.71
C ALA A 262 17.64 21.74 -3.02
N GLU A 263 17.77 21.40 -1.74
CA GLU A 263 19.08 21.40 -1.11
C GLU A 263 20.04 20.78 -2.12
N GLU A 264 21.03 21.58 -2.58
CA GLU A 264 22.00 21.15 -3.56
C GLU A 264 22.56 19.83 -3.08
N GLY A 265 22.13 18.69 -3.67
CA GLY A 265 22.58 17.38 -3.28
C GLY A 265 21.59 16.46 -2.58
N ALA A 266 20.27 16.71 -2.59
CA ALA A 266 19.30 15.68 -2.15
C ALA A 266 19.50 14.42 -3.00
N VAL A 267 20.20 13.44 -2.44
CA VAL A 267 20.50 12.16 -3.09
C VAL A 267 19.59 11.10 -2.50
N ILE A 268 18.73 10.52 -3.33
CA ILE A 268 17.87 9.41 -2.97
C ILE A 268 18.48 8.14 -3.53
N ASN A 269 18.85 7.22 -2.66
CA ASN A 269 19.32 5.90 -3.08
C ASN A 269 18.25 5.22 -3.93
N GLU A 270 18.64 4.64 -5.08
CA GLU A 270 17.73 3.95 -5.97
C GLU A 270 16.92 2.83 -5.26
N ASN A 271 17.52 2.19 -4.26
CA ASN A 271 16.86 1.15 -3.47
C ASN A 271 15.86 1.69 -2.42
N ARG A 272 15.66 3.01 -2.36
CA ARG A 272 14.74 3.68 -1.41
C ARG A 272 13.74 4.56 -2.15
N PRO A 273 12.89 4.00 -3.02
CA PRO A 273 11.85 4.79 -3.67
C PRO A 273 10.86 5.32 -2.63
N PHE A 274 10.23 6.44 -2.93
CA PHE A 274 9.18 7.01 -2.06
C PHE A 274 7.93 6.16 -2.04
N PHE A 275 7.61 5.55 -3.19
CA PHE A 275 6.41 4.78 -3.39
C PHE A 275 6.68 3.57 -4.28
N ILE A 276 6.07 2.44 -3.92
CA ILE A 276 6.18 1.17 -4.63
C ILE A 276 4.77 0.65 -4.90
N VAL A 277 4.46 0.32 -6.14
CA VAL A 277 3.27 -0.44 -6.51
C VAL A 277 3.71 -1.85 -6.90
N LEU A 278 3.21 -2.86 -6.19
CA LEU A 278 3.43 -4.27 -6.50
C LEU A 278 2.17 -4.84 -7.13
N GLN A 279 2.26 -5.29 -8.37
CA GLN A 279 1.13 -5.80 -9.14
C GLN A 279 1.36 -7.23 -9.56
N SER A 280 0.50 -8.14 -9.13
CA SER A 280 0.50 -9.52 -9.59
C SER A 280 0.19 -9.61 -11.09
N GLU A 281 0.93 -10.46 -11.81
CA GLU A 281 0.74 -10.67 -13.24
C GLU A 281 -0.59 -11.37 -13.57
N ASN A 282 -1.13 -12.16 -12.64
CA ASN A 282 -2.40 -12.85 -12.81
C ASN A 282 -3.57 -12.25 -11.99
N ASP A 283 -3.47 -11.00 -11.58
CA ASP A 283 -4.56 -10.28 -10.93
C ASP A 283 -5.64 -9.90 -11.96
N GLN A 284 -6.67 -10.72 -12.07
CA GLN A 284 -7.79 -10.47 -12.97
C GLN A 284 -8.70 -9.32 -12.50
N ALA A 285 -8.77 -9.05 -11.21
CA ALA A 285 -9.61 -7.97 -10.67
C ALA A 285 -9.17 -6.60 -11.19
N THR A 286 -7.87 -6.32 -11.13
CA THR A 286 -7.32 -5.04 -11.60
C THR A 286 -6.88 -5.08 -13.07
N GLY A 287 -6.53 -6.27 -13.61
CA GLY A 287 -6.06 -6.40 -14.99
C GLY A 287 -7.18 -6.55 -16.04
N THR A 288 -8.35 -7.08 -15.64
CA THR A 288 -9.46 -7.35 -16.56
C THR A 288 -10.75 -6.66 -16.15
N PHE A 289 -11.22 -6.91 -14.93
CA PHE A 289 -12.52 -6.39 -14.50
C PHE A 289 -12.51 -4.88 -14.25
N PHE A 290 -11.41 -4.34 -13.71
CA PHE A 290 -11.29 -2.90 -13.49
C PHE A 290 -11.34 -2.10 -14.81
N PRO A 291 -10.56 -2.42 -15.87
CA PRO A 291 -10.65 -1.75 -17.15
C PRO A 291 -12.05 -1.82 -17.78
N ILE A 292 -12.72 -2.98 -17.73
CA ILE A 292 -14.08 -3.15 -18.26
C ILE A 292 -15.04 -2.22 -17.51
N GLY A 293 -15.00 -2.24 -16.19
CA GLY A 293 -15.83 -1.39 -15.35
C GLY A 293 -15.59 0.09 -15.59
N GLN A 294 -14.31 0.54 -15.65
CA GLN A 294 -13.99 1.94 -15.94
C GLN A 294 -14.47 2.39 -17.31
N ASN A 295 -14.30 1.57 -18.35
CA ASN A 295 -14.80 1.89 -19.68
C ASN A 295 -16.33 2.03 -19.67
N LEU A 296 -17.06 1.14 -18.98
CA LEU A 296 -18.51 1.24 -18.84
C LEU A 296 -18.92 2.52 -18.11
N ALA A 297 -18.25 2.85 -17.00
CA ALA A 297 -18.52 4.06 -16.24
C ALA A 297 -18.24 5.32 -17.06
N ASN A 298 -17.12 5.36 -17.80
CA ASN A 298 -16.78 6.47 -18.68
C ASN A 298 -17.83 6.65 -19.79
N THR A 299 -18.35 5.53 -20.33
CA THR A 299 -19.40 5.56 -21.35
C THR A 299 -20.71 6.12 -20.81
N VAL A 300 -21.14 5.64 -19.64
CA VAL A 300 -22.39 6.10 -19.01
C VAL A 300 -22.31 7.57 -18.60
N ASN A 301 -21.17 8.02 -18.09
CA ASN A 301 -20.96 9.37 -17.63
C ASN A 301 -20.49 10.33 -18.75
N LEU A 302 -20.30 9.85 -19.98
CA LEU A 302 -19.76 10.61 -21.12
C LEU A 302 -18.39 11.27 -20.82
N HIS A 303 -17.62 10.67 -19.91
CA HIS A 303 -16.28 11.13 -19.54
C HIS A 303 -15.23 10.47 -20.43
N TYR A 304 -15.13 10.88 -21.67
CA TYR A 304 -14.05 10.47 -22.56
C TYR A 304 -12.97 11.55 -22.60
N HIS A 305 -11.77 11.18 -22.20
CA HIS A 305 -10.61 12.02 -22.28
C HIS A 305 -9.81 11.67 -23.55
N TRP A 306 -10.01 12.45 -24.60
CA TRP A 306 -9.36 12.26 -25.88
C TRP A 306 -7.99 12.90 -25.96
N ASP A 307 -7.61 13.72 -24.99
CA ASP A 307 -6.35 14.39 -24.97
C ASP A 307 -5.19 13.41 -24.95
N ARG A 308 -4.11 13.79 -25.60
CA ARG A 308 -2.88 13.03 -25.59
C ARG A 308 -1.93 13.61 -24.56
N VAL A 309 -1.62 12.82 -23.55
CA VAL A 309 -0.76 13.20 -22.43
C VAL A 309 0.61 12.54 -22.54
N PRO A 310 1.67 13.16 -22.02
CA PRO A 310 3.01 12.60 -22.08
C PRO A 310 3.13 11.36 -21.19
N VAL A 311 3.95 10.42 -21.67
CA VAL A 311 4.34 9.22 -20.94
C VAL A 311 5.62 9.54 -20.15
N PRO A 312 5.66 9.34 -18.83
CA PRO A 312 6.87 9.57 -18.03
C PRO A 312 8.06 8.75 -18.53
N GLY A 313 9.25 9.33 -18.57
CA GLY A 313 10.47 8.67 -19.02
C GLY A 313 10.60 8.42 -20.52
N SER A 314 9.60 8.79 -21.31
CA SER A 314 9.64 8.67 -22.76
C SER A 314 10.13 9.96 -23.40
N ASN A 315 10.88 9.84 -24.48
CA ASN A 315 11.36 11.01 -25.25
C ASN A 315 10.20 11.70 -26.01
N GLY A 316 9.20 12.20 -25.28
CA GLY A 316 8.08 12.93 -25.85
C GLY A 316 6.94 12.07 -26.39
N GLN A 317 6.92 10.76 -26.14
CA GLN A 317 5.78 9.91 -26.46
C GLN A 317 4.52 10.41 -25.76
N LYS A 318 3.42 10.51 -26.49
CA LYS A 318 2.10 10.86 -25.96
C LYS A 318 1.11 9.75 -26.29
N VAL A 319 0.25 9.43 -25.32
CA VAL A 319 -0.86 8.47 -25.47
C VAL A 319 -2.16 9.11 -25.04
N SER A 320 -3.29 8.51 -25.42
CA SER A 320 -4.58 8.98 -24.97
C SER A 320 -4.65 8.94 -23.44
N GLU A 321 -5.17 9.98 -22.82
CA GLU A 321 -5.40 10.03 -21.37
C GLU A 321 -6.32 8.91 -20.89
N ASN A 322 -7.26 8.49 -21.75
CA ASN A 322 -8.15 7.36 -21.47
C ASN A 322 -7.40 6.05 -21.15
N GLN A 323 -6.17 5.87 -21.67
CA GLN A 323 -5.32 4.74 -21.30
C GLN A 323 -5.05 4.74 -19.78
N PHE A 324 -4.73 5.90 -19.19
CA PHE A 324 -4.47 6.02 -17.76
C PHE A 324 -5.74 6.02 -16.92
N GLN A 325 -6.88 6.43 -17.49
CA GLN A 325 -8.18 6.36 -16.84
C GLN A 325 -8.68 4.93 -16.62
N THR A 326 -8.40 4.04 -17.57
CA THR A 326 -8.99 2.70 -17.62
C THR A 326 -8.09 1.61 -17.04
N HIS A 327 -6.80 1.86 -16.86
CA HIS A 327 -5.85 0.88 -16.32
C HIS A 327 -5.37 1.26 -14.93
N THR A 328 -5.07 0.26 -14.14
CA THR A 328 -4.39 0.46 -12.85
C THR A 328 -2.89 0.64 -13.06
N PRO A 329 -2.15 1.31 -12.15
CA PRO A 329 -0.74 1.63 -12.35
C PRO A 329 0.12 0.42 -12.74
N GLY A 330 -0.05 -0.69 -12.05
CA GLY A 330 0.75 -1.88 -12.31
C GLY A 330 0.30 -2.70 -13.54
N ASN A 331 -0.86 -2.40 -14.12
CA ASN A 331 -1.33 -2.99 -15.38
C ASN A 331 -1.15 -2.04 -16.57
N ASP A 332 -0.70 -0.81 -16.31
CA ASP A 332 -0.40 0.14 -17.37
C ASP A 332 1.04 -0.05 -17.87
N LYS A 333 1.16 -0.53 -19.11
CA LYS A 333 2.47 -0.81 -19.74
C LYS A 333 3.39 0.40 -19.85
N TYR A 334 2.85 1.61 -19.77
CA TYR A 334 3.62 2.85 -19.87
C TYR A 334 4.20 3.30 -18.53
N LEU A 335 3.64 2.80 -17.42
CA LEU A 335 4.10 3.15 -16.07
C LEU A 335 4.98 2.07 -15.43
N VAL A 336 4.80 0.80 -15.82
CA VAL A 336 5.63 -0.30 -15.29
C VAL A 336 7.09 -0.05 -15.61
N ASN A 337 7.91 0.10 -14.57
CA ASN A 337 9.33 0.38 -14.69
C ASN A 337 10.23 -0.64 -13.97
N PHE A 338 9.65 -1.57 -13.22
CA PHE A 338 10.36 -2.69 -12.60
C PHE A 338 9.63 -4.02 -12.81
N ARG A 339 10.39 -5.11 -12.76
CA ARG A 339 9.86 -6.48 -12.74
C ARG A 339 10.60 -7.31 -11.71
N VAL A 340 9.92 -8.30 -11.16
CA VAL A 340 10.56 -9.38 -10.40
C VAL A 340 10.80 -10.54 -11.34
N VAL A 341 12.05 -10.98 -11.43
CA VAL A 341 12.47 -12.06 -12.35
C VAL A 341 13.25 -13.15 -11.63
N PRO A 342 13.14 -14.42 -12.04
CA PRO A 342 13.94 -15.51 -11.48
C PRO A 342 15.41 -15.39 -11.92
N LEU A 343 16.34 -15.53 -11.00
CA LEU A 343 17.78 -15.37 -11.30
C LEU A 343 18.40 -16.45 -12.18
N GLY A 344 17.79 -17.63 -12.27
CA GLY A 344 18.24 -18.70 -13.17
C GLY A 344 17.87 -18.46 -14.64
N GLU A 345 16.91 -17.57 -14.90
CA GLU A 345 16.38 -17.22 -16.22
C GLU A 345 16.67 -15.76 -16.58
N ALA A 346 17.69 -15.15 -15.95
CA ALA A 346 18.03 -13.75 -16.13
C ALA A 346 18.58 -13.43 -17.54
N THR A 347 17.93 -13.95 -18.55
CA THR A 347 17.99 -13.44 -19.92
C THR A 347 17.05 -12.26 -20.02
N ALA A 348 17.48 -11.22 -20.72
CA ALA A 348 16.66 -10.05 -20.96
C ALA A 348 15.27 -10.49 -21.50
N PRO A 349 14.15 -9.92 -20.99
CA PRO A 349 12.82 -10.25 -21.48
C PRO A 349 12.75 -10.09 -23.00
N ALA A 350 12.11 -11.05 -23.67
CA ALA A 350 11.93 -10.98 -25.12
C ALA A 350 11.19 -9.68 -25.50
N GLY A 351 11.71 -8.95 -26.47
CA GLY A 351 11.11 -7.70 -26.95
C GLY A 351 11.77 -6.41 -26.43
N LEU A 352 12.80 -6.49 -25.59
CA LEU A 352 13.60 -5.33 -25.24
C LEU A 352 14.52 -4.92 -26.41
N THR A 353 14.70 -3.63 -26.62
CA THR A 353 15.72 -3.11 -27.53
C THR A 353 17.13 -3.46 -27.06
N THR A 354 18.12 -3.40 -27.93
CA THR A 354 19.53 -3.67 -27.57
C THR A 354 20.02 -2.78 -26.41
N ASN A 355 19.53 -1.54 -26.32
CA ASN A 355 19.90 -0.62 -25.25
C ASN A 355 19.25 -0.97 -23.93
N GLU A 356 17.98 -1.39 -23.94
CA GLU A 356 17.25 -1.87 -22.76
C GLU A 356 17.86 -3.16 -22.24
N ASN A 357 18.29 -4.06 -23.12
CA ASN A 357 19.02 -5.29 -22.77
C ASN A 357 20.37 -4.98 -22.10
N ARG A 358 21.13 -4.01 -22.59
CA ARG A 358 22.37 -3.59 -21.94
C ARG A 358 22.12 -2.93 -20.58
N ALA A 359 21.10 -2.10 -20.48
CA ALA A 359 20.70 -1.49 -19.21
C ALA A 359 20.22 -2.55 -18.21
N PHE A 360 19.46 -3.54 -18.67
CA PHE A 360 19.04 -4.70 -17.87
C PHE A 360 20.24 -5.48 -17.34
N GLU A 361 21.18 -5.87 -18.20
CA GLU A 361 22.38 -6.62 -17.78
C GLU A 361 23.29 -5.81 -16.86
N ALA A 362 23.48 -4.53 -17.12
CA ALA A 362 24.29 -3.67 -16.27
C ALA A 362 23.66 -3.50 -14.88
N ASN A 363 22.36 -3.29 -14.82
CA ASN A 363 21.60 -3.19 -13.57
C ASN A 363 21.60 -4.52 -12.80
N LEU A 364 21.43 -5.64 -13.51
CA LEU A 364 21.49 -6.97 -12.94
C LEU A 364 22.86 -7.24 -12.29
N ARG A 365 23.97 -6.91 -12.98
CA ARG A 365 25.33 -7.11 -12.46
C ARG A 365 25.66 -6.22 -11.27
N GLN A 366 25.24 -4.97 -11.30
CA GLN A 366 25.59 -3.98 -10.29
C GLN A 366 24.78 -4.11 -9.00
N ASN A 367 23.52 -4.54 -9.08
CA ASN A 367 22.55 -4.50 -7.99
C ASN A 367 21.99 -5.86 -7.55
N ILE A 368 22.40 -6.96 -8.18
CA ILE A 368 21.86 -8.31 -7.91
C ILE A 368 21.89 -8.66 -6.41
N ARG A 369 23.01 -8.39 -5.71
CA ARG A 369 23.16 -8.83 -4.32
C ARG A 369 22.19 -8.17 -3.34
N SER A 370 21.85 -6.90 -3.56
CA SER A 370 20.98 -6.13 -2.66
C SER A 370 19.49 -6.27 -2.98
N ARG A 371 19.14 -6.72 -4.19
CA ARG A 371 17.75 -6.78 -4.69
C ARG A 371 17.21 -8.19 -4.86
N THR A 372 17.83 -9.17 -4.22
CA THR A 372 17.44 -10.59 -4.34
C THR A 372 16.73 -11.10 -3.11
N PHE A 373 15.86 -12.07 -3.31
CA PHE A 373 15.19 -12.81 -2.25
C PHE A 373 14.97 -14.27 -2.67
N LEU A 374 14.66 -15.11 -1.69
CA LEU A 374 14.38 -16.53 -1.89
C LEU A 374 12.90 -16.79 -1.61
N THR A 375 12.30 -17.65 -2.43
CA THR A 375 10.96 -18.18 -2.21
C THR A 375 10.97 -19.69 -2.21
N SER A 376 10.05 -20.30 -1.49
CA SER A 376 9.81 -21.75 -1.52
C SER A 376 8.75 -22.07 -2.59
N GLU A 377 8.86 -23.22 -3.25
CA GLU A 377 7.78 -23.69 -4.14
C GLU A 377 6.50 -24.04 -3.37
N HIS A 378 6.62 -24.35 -2.08
CA HIS A 378 5.48 -24.60 -1.20
C HIS A 378 4.99 -23.31 -0.57
N ASN A 379 4.07 -22.66 -1.26
CA ASN A 379 3.45 -21.40 -0.85
C ASN A 379 2.24 -21.66 0.07
N ASP A 380 2.45 -22.42 1.15
CA ASP A 380 1.33 -23.00 1.88
C ASP A 380 1.09 -22.47 3.26
N GLY A 381 0.13 -21.64 3.32
CA GLY A 381 -0.86 -21.91 4.34
C GLY A 381 -0.57 -21.59 5.80
N HIS A 382 0.59 -21.01 6.18
CA HIS A 382 0.78 -20.49 7.53
C HIS A 382 -0.32 -19.46 7.87
N GLU A 383 -0.68 -18.61 6.90
CA GLU A 383 -1.83 -17.70 7.05
C GLU A 383 -3.15 -18.44 7.30
N LYS A 384 -3.39 -19.53 6.56
CA LYS A 384 -4.62 -20.32 6.75
C LYS A 384 -4.67 -20.97 8.11
N GLN A 385 -3.55 -21.39 8.64
CA GLN A 385 -3.40 -22.01 9.95
C GLN A 385 -3.58 -20.96 11.05
N PHE A 386 -2.88 -19.84 10.98
CA PHE A 386 -2.98 -18.74 11.93
C PHE A 386 -4.39 -18.19 12.05
N CYS A 387 -5.10 -18.02 10.93
CA CYS A 387 -6.45 -17.45 10.92
C CYS A 387 -7.59 -18.45 11.14
N ARG A 388 -7.31 -19.72 11.46
CA ARG A 388 -8.33 -20.73 11.77
C ARG A 388 -8.72 -20.85 13.25
N GLY A 389 -7.95 -20.25 14.17
CA GLY A 389 -8.30 -20.23 15.58
C GLY A 389 -7.28 -20.90 16.51
N PRO A 390 -7.68 -21.30 17.74
CA PRO A 390 -6.78 -21.63 18.85
C PRO A 390 -5.86 -22.84 18.63
N GLU A 391 -6.01 -23.59 17.55
CA GLU A 391 -5.16 -24.73 17.21
C GLU A 391 -3.84 -24.32 16.51
N TYR A 392 -3.63 -23.03 16.25
CA TYR A 392 -2.39 -22.56 15.66
C TYR A 392 -1.26 -22.63 16.69
N ASN A 393 -0.31 -23.55 16.45
CA ASN A 393 0.94 -23.58 17.17
C ASN A 393 2.05 -22.96 16.29
N PRO A 394 2.49 -21.73 16.61
CA PRO A 394 3.52 -21.06 15.81
C PRO A 394 4.91 -21.74 15.90
N ASP A 395 5.12 -22.59 16.90
CA ASP A 395 6.38 -23.30 17.13
C ASP A 395 6.41 -24.69 16.45
N GLU A 396 5.34 -25.12 15.82
CA GLU A 396 5.36 -26.27 14.92
C GLU A 396 6.15 -25.88 13.66
N THR A 397 7.47 -25.95 13.79
CA THR A 397 8.36 -25.95 12.64
C THR A 397 7.92 -27.10 11.75
N ARG A 398 7.49 -26.78 10.55
CA ARG A 398 7.18 -27.77 9.52
C ARG A 398 8.36 -28.74 9.42
N PRO A 399 8.17 -30.05 9.51
CA PRO A 399 9.26 -30.98 9.25
C PRO A 399 9.80 -30.67 7.86
N ALA A 400 11.12 -30.51 7.75
CA ALA A 400 11.81 -30.32 6.49
C ALA A 400 11.60 -31.60 5.64
N THR A 401 10.49 -31.66 4.93
CA THR A 401 10.15 -32.75 4.03
C THR A 401 10.78 -32.45 2.69
N GLY A 402 11.98 -33.02 2.46
CA GLY A 402 12.56 -33.11 1.13
C GLY A 402 13.17 -31.80 0.63
N LYS A 403 14.03 -31.89 -0.35
CA LYS A 403 14.70 -30.77 -1.02
C LYS A 403 13.69 -29.67 -1.36
N GLU A 404 13.70 -28.59 -0.58
CA GLU A 404 12.97 -27.39 -0.93
C GLU A 404 13.66 -26.81 -2.16
N ASP A 405 12.95 -26.76 -3.28
CA ASP A 405 13.40 -26.05 -4.47
C ASP A 405 13.24 -24.54 -4.22
N TRP A 406 14.27 -23.96 -3.63
CA TRP A 406 14.35 -22.53 -3.41
C TRP A 406 14.64 -21.81 -4.71
N ARG A 407 13.72 -20.93 -5.13
CA ARG A 407 13.94 -20.05 -6.27
C ARG A 407 14.45 -18.70 -5.78
N ARG A 408 15.49 -18.21 -6.45
CA ARG A 408 16.02 -16.87 -6.20
C ARG A 408 15.47 -15.90 -7.22
N TRP A 409 14.98 -14.76 -6.71
CA TRP A 409 14.36 -13.69 -7.50
C TRP A 409 15.11 -12.38 -7.35
N ALA A 410 14.95 -11.47 -8.32
CA ALA A 410 15.53 -10.13 -8.27
C ALA A 410 14.52 -9.08 -8.76
N PHE A 411 14.57 -7.89 -8.15
CA PHE A 411 13.92 -6.69 -8.69
C PHE A 411 14.81 -6.08 -9.77
N VAL A 412 14.31 -5.96 -10.97
CA VAL A 412 15.04 -5.47 -12.13
C VAL A 412 14.32 -4.30 -12.78
N TYR A 413 15.06 -3.23 -13.05
CA TYR A 413 14.55 -2.13 -13.86
C TYR A 413 14.31 -2.61 -15.30
N SER A 414 13.10 -2.39 -15.80
CA SER A 414 12.69 -2.90 -17.12
C SER A 414 11.91 -1.87 -17.94
N GLY A 415 11.82 -0.62 -17.48
CA GLY A 415 10.82 0.27 -17.98
C GLY A 415 11.27 1.68 -18.35
N ASN A 416 10.28 2.53 -18.53
CA ASN A 416 10.38 3.81 -19.18
C ASN A 416 10.96 4.90 -18.25
N ALA A 417 10.29 5.17 -17.13
CA ALA A 417 10.69 6.23 -16.21
C ALA A 417 11.61 5.68 -15.10
N ARG A 418 12.81 6.26 -14.98
CA ARG A 418 13.72 5.95 -13.88
C ARG A 418 13.63 7.05 -12.83
N VAL A 419 12.61 6.92 -11.99
CA VAL A 419 12.24 7.86 -10.94
C VAL A 419 12.13 7.14 -9.59
N PRO A 420 12.20 7.85 -8.44
CA PRO A 420 12.07 7.20 -7.13
C PRO A 420 10.62 6.78 -6.79
N CYS A 421 9.96 6.17 -7.78
CA CYS A 421 8.65 5.53 -7.71
C CYS A 421 8.73 4.24 -8.53
N TRP A 422 8.49 3.09 -7.89
CA TRP A 422 8.59 1.79 -8.52
C TRP A 422 7.20 1.23 -8.80
N ILE A 423 6.92 0.94 -10.05
CA ILE A 423 5.73 0.21 -10.50
C ILE A 423 6.21 -1.16 -10.96
N VAL A 424 5.96 -2.17 -10.14
CA VAL A 424 6.59 -3.49 -10.22
C VAL A 424 5.60 -4.54 -10.66
N ARG A 425 5.90 -5.25 -11.74
CA ARG A 425 5.19 -6.49 -12.10
C ARG A 425 5.80 -7.66 -11.32
N VAL A 426 4.92 -8.42 -10.66
CA VAL A 426 5.31 -9.52 -9.77
C VAL A 426 4.71 -10.84 -10.30
N PRO A 427 5.53 -11.87 -10.52
CA PRO A 427 5.06 -13.19 -10.95
C PRO A 427 4.01 -13.79 -10.02
N LYS A 428 3.13 -14.61 -10.60
CA LYS A 428 2.04 -15.29 -9.85
C LYS A 428 2.55 -16.25 -8.77
N GLU A 429 3.78 -16.75 -8.91
CA GLU A 429 4.45 -17.61 -7.93
C GLU A 429 4.75 -16.89 -6.61
N ILE A 430 4.78 -15.55 -6.64
CA ILE A 430 5.05 -14.71 -5.47
C ILE A 430 3.75 -14.11 -4.95
N ILE A 431 2.99 -13.42 -5.81
CA ILE A 431 1.67 -12.88 -5.47
C ILE A 431 0.63 -13.57 -6.36
N TRP A 432 -0.14 -14.49 -5.80
CA TRP A 432 -1.18 -15.20 -6.53
C TRP A 432 -2.47 -14.38 -6.60
N GLY A 433 -2.79 -13.85 -7.78
CA GLY A 433 -4.03 -13.12 -8.03
C GLY A 433 -4.20 -11.87 -7.17
N HIS A 434 -5.44 -11.42 -7.01
CA HIS A 434 -5.73 -10.15 -6.32
C HIS A 434 -5.44 -10.20 -4.81
N GLY A 435 -5.75 -11.30 -4.15
CA GLY A 435 -5.65 -11.47 -2.69
C GLY A 435 -4.37 -12.13 -2.19
N GLY A 436 -3.40 -12.45 -3.06
CA GLY A 436 -2.21 -13.24 -2.71
C GLY A 436 -1.12 -12.50 -1.93
N LEU A 437 -1.40 -11.29 -1.46
CA LEU A 437 -0.49 -10.46 -0.66
C LEU A 437 0.06 -11.15 0.59
N TRP A 438 -0.71 -12.04 1.22
CA TRP A 438 -0.39 -12.63 2.51
C TRP A 438 0.31 -13.99 2.41
N SER A 439 0.75 -14.38 1.21
CA SER A 439 1.51 -15.61 1.01
C SER A 439 2.92 -15.49 1.59
N ASP A 440 3.51 -16.61 2.01
CA ASP A 440 4.88 -16.65 2.54
C ASP A 440 5.89 -16.06 1.55
N ASN A 441 5.70 -16.33 0.25
CA ASN A 441 6.54 -15.77 -0.81
C ASN A 441 6.40 -14.25 -0.94
N SER A 442 5.19 -13.73 -0.78
CA SER A 442 4.95 -12.29 -0.77
C SER A 442 5.60 -11.63 0.44
N VAL A 443 5.53 -12.27 1.62
CA VAL A 443 6.19 -11.78 2.83
C VAL A 443 7.72 -11.82 2.67
N ALA A 444 8.28 -12.88 2.07
CA ALA A 444 9.72 -12.96 1.78
C ALA A 444 10.18 -11.84 0.84
N MET A 445 9.40 -11.55 -0.21
CA MET A 445 9.63 -10.43 -1.11
C MET A 445 9.57 -9.09 -0.36
N PHE A 446 8.57 -8.91 0.49
CA PHE A 446 8.43 -7.69 1.29
C PHE A 446 9.59 -7.51 2.27
N ALA A 447 10.04 -8.58 2.93
CA ALA A 447 11.21 -8.55 3.81
C ALA A 447 12.48 -8.14 3.04
N ALA A 448 12.62 -8.56 1.77
CA ALA A 448 13.72 -8.10 0.93
C ALA A 448 13.61 -6.60 0.58
N LEU A 449 12.42 -6.11 0.25
CA LEU A 449 12.18 -4.66 0.05
C LEU A 449 12.53 -3.88 1.32
N TYR A 450 12.11 -4.39 2.48
CA TYR A 450 12.45 -3.78 3.77
C TYR A 450 13.96 -3.71 3.99
N ARG A 451 14.69 -4.81 3.77
CA ARG A 451 16.16 -4.84 3.91
C ARG A 451 16.88 -3.93 2.93
N MET A 452 16.37 -3.77 1.71
CA MET A 452 16.91 -2.82 0.74
C MET A 452 16.74 -1.37 1.21
N HIS A 453 15.57 -1.06 1.78
CA HIS A 453 15.26 0.26 2.32
C HIS A 453 16.08 0.57 3.58
N PHE A 454 16.27 -0.42 4.43
CA PHE A 454 16.87 -0.31 5.76
C PHE A 454 18.02 -1.32 5.89
N PRO A 455 19.16 -1.10 5.19
CA PRO A 455 20.29 -1.99 5.29
C PRO A 455 20.75 -2.06 6.75
N LEU A 456 20.54 -3.21 7.36
CA LEU A 456 21.01 -3.51 8.72
C LEU A 456 22.50 -3.74 8.63
N ASN A 457 23.30 -2.77 9.02
CA ASN A 457 24.74 -2.97 9.17
C ASN A 457 24.98 -3.94 10.31
N ALA A 458 25.73 -5.01 10.03
CA ALA A 458 26.13 -6.04 10.98
C ALA A 458 26.94 -5.53 12.19
N ALA A 459 27.30 -4.25 12.22
CA ALA A 459 28.01 -3.57 13.28
C ALA A 459 27.13 -2.57 14.06
N GLY A 460 25.92 -3.02 14.46
CA GLY A 460 25.05 -2.23 15.35
C GLY A 460 24.38 -1.06 14.65
N LEU A 461 23.22 -1.26 14.15
CA LEU A 461 21.99 -0.43 14.11
C LEU A 461 22.12 1.12 14.18
N SER A 462 23.22 1.72 13.78
CA SER A 462 23.37 3.17 13.77
C SER A 462 24.12 3.67 12.54
N ALA A 463 23.52 3.59 11.39
CA ALA A 463 23.73 4.62 10.39
C ALA A 463 22.44 5.43 10.34
N SER A 464 22.21 6.24 11.35
CA SER A 464 21.41 7.43 11.24
C SER A 464 21.94 8.18 10.02
N SER A 465 21.32 8.00 8.86
CA SER A 465 21.44 9.00 7.82
C SER A 465 20.94 10.28 8.50
N ARG A 466 21.85 11.20 8.76
CA ARG A 466 21.50 12.55 9.18
C ARG A 466 20.60 13.13 8.07
N ARG A 467 19.29 12.96 8.23
CA ARG A 467 18.35 13.83 7.51
C ARG A 467 18.55 15.22 8.10
N PRO A 468 18.63 16.26 7.29
CA PRO A 468 18.70 17.61 7.79
C PRO A 468 17.54 17.85 8.77
N THR A 469 17.87 18.45 9.90
CA THR A 469 16.88 18.91 10.88
C THR A 469 15.88 19.81 10.19
N VAL A 470 14.59 19.46 10.27
CA VAL A 470 13.49 20.29 9.79
C VAL A 470 13.63 21.68 10.41
N PRO A 471 13.73 22.77 9.64
CA PRO A 471 13.67 24.11 10.19
C PRO A 471 12.33 24.27 10.94
N ARG A 472 12.39 24.65 12.19
CA ARG A 472 11.21 24.98 13.00
C ARG A 472 10.40 26.03 12.22
N ALA A 473 9.12 25.77 12.00
CA ALA A 473 8.23 26.73 11.37
C ALA A 473 8.39 28.10 12.07
N PRO A 474 8.47 29.20 11.32
CA PRO A 474 8.57 30.52 11.93
C PRO A 474 7.35 30.74 12.80
N ASP A 475 7.61 31.22 14.01
CA ASP A 475 6.64 31.48 15.07
C ASP A 475 5.65 32.57 14.57
N THR A 476 4.50 32.15 14.07
CA THR A 476 3.46 33.03 13.52
C THR A 476 2.85 33.97 14.56
N GLN A 477 3.23 33.84 15.85
CA GLN A 477 2.78 34.76 16.89
C GLN A 477 3.51 36.11 16.89
N LYS A 478 4.68 36.24 16.25
CA LYS A 478 5.40 37.53 16.20
C LYS A 478 4.95 38.47 15.09
N LEU A 479 4.28 37.95 14.06
CA LEU A 479 3.88 38.82 12.92
C LEU A 479 2.62 39.64 13.15
N ASN A 480 1.87 39.41 14.22
CA ASN A 480 0.65 40.14 14.53
C ASN A 480 0.81 41.28 15.57
N GLN A 481 2.01 41.44 16.16
CA GLN A 481 2.21 42.58 17.09
C GLN A 481 2.83 43.80 16.42
N ASP A 482 3.44 43.70 15.25
CA ASP A 482 4.05 44.87 14.57
C ASP A 482 3.11 45.57 13.57
N LYS A 483 1.86 45.14 13.44
CA LYS A 483 0.83 45.80 12.62
C LYS A 483 -0.20 46.61 13.44
N LEU A 484 0.03 46.75 14.73
CA LEU A 484 -0.83 47.54 15.67
C LEU A 484 -0.04 48.62 16.41
N ARG A 485 1.05 49.10 15.81
CA ARG A 485 1.70 50.35 16.23
C ARG A 485 1.82 51.31 15.06
#